data_7c8fbf90b417521f7efaed6a26d8c775
#
_entry.id   7c8fbf90b417521f7efaed6a26d8c775
#
_cell.length_a   1.000
_cell.length_b   1.000
_cell.length_c   1.000
_cell.angle_alpha   90.00
_cell.angle_beta   90.00
_cell.angle_gamma   90.00
#
_symmetry.space_group_name_H-M   'P 1'
#
loop_
_entity.id
_entity.type
_entity.pdbx_description
1 polymer ?
#
loop_
_entity_poly.entity_id
_entity_poly.type
_entity_poly.pdbx_seq_one_letter_code
_entity_poly.pdbx_strand_id
1 'polypeptide(L)'
;MKIGVISDTHSLDTRIPNAILESLKNMDMILHAGDLMELNILDSLKSICRDVKAVWGNMDPIEIRKQLPEKQVITVGEYRIGLTHGSGAPAFLIELVTDIFKSDNVDIIIFGHAHYPINEKRGNILYFNPGSLTDKAFSPFNSYGIIEINEQIKARIVKI
;
A
#
# COMPACT_ATOMS: atom_id res chain seq x y z
N MET A 1 10.40 10.47 8.87
CA MET A 1 10.27 9.87 7.53
C MET A 1 8.81 9.95 7.10
N LYS A 2 8.54 10.31 5.85
CA LYS A 2 7.19 10.46 5.32
C LYS A 2 6.98 9.46 4.17
N ILE A 3 5.98 8.59 4.31
CA ILE A 3 5.73 7.46 3.43
C ILE A 3 4.39 7.65 2.74
N GLY A 4 4.39 7.66 1.40
CA GLY A 4 3.17 7.56 0.60
C GLY A 4 2.76 6.11 0.44
N VAL A 5 1.49 5.80 0.61
CA VAL A 5 0.95 4.44 0.47
C VAL A 5 -0.18 4.44 -0.53
N ILE A 6 -0.07 3.62 -1.55
CA ILE A 6 -1.09 3.41 -2.58
C ILE A 6 -1.34 1.92 -2.79
N SER A 7 -2.50 1.58 -3.33
CA SER A 7 -2.89 0.22 -3.67
C SER A 7 -3.98 0.22 -4.75
N ASP A 8 -4.19 -0.93 -5.35
CA ASP A 8 -5.35 -1.19 -6.20
C ASP A 8 -5.48 -0.12 -7.30
N THR A 9 -4.39 0.07 -8.06
CA THR A 9 -4.27 1.03 -9.17
C THR A 9 -4.77 0.45 -10.50
N HIS A 10 -5.41 -0.72 -10.46
CA HIS A 10 -5.98 -1.37 -11.63
C HIS A 10 -7.10 -0.50 -12.23
N SER A 11 -6.78 0.27 -13.23
CA SER A 11 -7.72 1.04 -14.01
C SER A 11 -7.48 0.80 -15.50
N LEU A 12 -8.47 1.11 -16.30
CA LEU A 12 -8.35 1.06 -17.77
C LEU A 12 -7.34 2.10 -18.29
N ASP A 13 -7.05 3.14 -17.50
CA ASP A 13 -5.99 4.12 -17.76
C ASP A 13 -4.75 3.73 -16.96
N THR A 14 -3.71 3.31 -17.65
CA THR A 14 -2.44 2.80 -17.12
C THR A 14 -1.55 3.86 -16.45
N ARG A 15 -2.12 5.00 -16.06
CA ARG A 15 -1.36 6.14 -15.50
C ARG A 15 -1.96 6.63 -14.20
N ILE A 16 -1.08 6.85 -13.22
CA ILE A 16 -1.45 7.59 -12.01
C ILE A 16 -1.73 9.04 -12.40
N PRO A 17 -2.88 9.62 -11.99
CA PRO A 17 -3.18 11.04 -12.27
C PRO A 17 -2.07 11.97 -11.78
N ASN A 18 -1.71 12.98 -12.58
CA ASN A 18 -0.64 13.92 -12.25
C ASN A 18 -0.83 14.59 -10.88
N ALA A 19 -2.08 14.92 -10.50
CA ALA A 19 -2.38 15.51 -9.20
C ALA A 19 -1.95 14.60 -8.02
N ILE A 20 -2.04 13.27 -8.19
CA ILE A 20 -1.60 12.30 -7.20
C ILE A 20 -0.08 12.23 -7.18
N LEU A 21 0.58 12.18 -8.35
CA LEU A 21 2.04 12.20 -8.44
C LEU A 21 2.60 13.46 -7.77
N GLU A 22 2.01 14.64 -8.01
CA GLU A 22 2.39 15.88 -7.34
C GLU A 22 2.23 15.82 -5.80
N SER A 23 1.19 15.13 -5.31
CA SER A 23 0.97 14.96 -3.88
C SER A 23 1.98 14.00 -3.24
N LEU A 24 2.51 13.05 -4.01
CA LEU A 24 3.45 12.03 -3.57
C LEU A 24 4.92 12.40 -3.77
N LYS A 25 5.24 13.44 -4.56
CA LYS A 25 6.64 13.79 -4.93
C LYS A 25 7.55 14.17 -3.75
N ASN A 26 6.97 14.58 -2.61
CA ASN A 26 7.72 14.95 -1.42
C ASN A 26 7.73 13.84 -0.35
N MET A 27 7.44 12.60 -0.74
CA MET A 27 7.57 11.45 0.13
C MET A 27 9.02 10.95 0.12
N ASP A 28 9.50 10.52 1.29
CA ASP A 28 10.82 9.89 1.42
C ASP A 28 10.81 8.46 0.84
N MET A 29 9.63 7.81 0.87
CA MET A 29 9.39 6.48 0.36
C MET A 29 7.96 6.37 -0.17
N ILE A 30 7.72 5.54 -1.19
CA ILE A 30 6.39 5.16 -1.64
C ILE A 30 6.25 3.64 -1.56
N LEU A 31 5.14 3.18 -0.98
CA LEU A 31 4.78 1.77 -0.88
C LEU A 31 3.52 1.50 -1.72
N HIS A 32 3.60 0.48 -2.57
CA HIS A 32 2.46 0.00 -3.36
C HIS A 32 2.03 -1.38 -2.87
N ALA A 33 0.81 -1.48 -2.35
CA ALA A 33 0.29 -2.71 -1.74
C ALA A 33 -0.40 -3.65 -2.72
N GLY A 34 0.03 -3.68 -3.99
CA GLY A 34 -0.41 -4.68 -4.99
C GLY A 34 -1.55 -4.23 -5.89
N ASP A 35 -1.87 -5.10 -6.85
CA ASP A 35 -2.83 -4.86 -7.94
C ASP A 35 -2.47 -3.63 -8.78
N LEU A 36 -1.23 -3.69 -9.34
CA LEU A 36 -0.69 -2.65 -10.22
C LEU A 36 -1.23 -2.76 -11.64
N MET A 37 -1.42 -3.99 -12.13
CA MET A 37 -1.75 -4.40 -13.49
C MET A 37 -0.66 -4.15 -14.54
N GLU A 38 0.18 -3.11 -14.38
CA GLU A 38 1.27 -2.76 -15.29
C GLU A 38 2.49 -2.22 -14.55
N LEU A 39 3.69 -2.56 -15.02
CA LEU A 39 4.95 -2.12 -14.42
C LEU A 39 5.22 -0.61 -14.61
N ASN A 40 4.63 0.01 -15.62
CA ASN A 40 4.75 1.45 -15.87
C ASN A 40 4.22 2.31 -14.70
N ILE A 41 3.35 1.76 -13.85
CA ILE A 41 2.93 2.37 -12.58
C ILE A 41 4.16 2.60 -11.70
N LEU A 42 5.04 1.58 -11.57
CA LEU A 42 6.27 1.71 -10.78
C LEU A 42 7.24 2.71 -11.39
N ASP A 43 7.34 2.77 -12.72
CA ASP A 43 8.20 3.74 -13.40
C ASP A 43 7.72 5.17 -13.16
N SER A 44 6.40 5.38 -13.19
CA SER A 44 5.78 6.67 -12.84
C SER A 44 6.10 7.07 -11.40
N LEU A 45 6.01 6.15 -10.44
CA LEU A 45 6.35 6.42 -9.04
C LEU A 45 7.85 6.68 -8.84
N LYS A 46 8.71 5.90 -9.49
CA LYS A 46 10.17 6.06 -9.44
C LYS A 46 10.64 7.38 -10.06
N SER A 47 9.86 7.96 -10.97
CA SER A 47 10.17 9.27 -11.54
C SER A 47 10.04 10.42 -10.53
N ILE A 48 9.26 10.25 -9.46
CA ILE A 48 8.97 11.26 -8.43
C ILE A 48 9.54 10.94 -7.04
N CYS A 49 9.83 9.66 -6.77
CA CYS A 49 10.38 9.20 -5.50
C CYS A 49 11.45 8.12 -5.74
N ARG A 50 12.61 8.28 -5.13
CA ARG A 50 13.74 7.36 -5.34
C ARG A 50 13.53 6.00 -4.69
N ASP A 51 12.90 5.95 -3.51
CA ASP A 51 12.64 4.71 -2.76
C ASP A 51 11.19 4.28 -2.95
N VAL A 52 10.97 3.41 -3.94
CA VAL A 52 9.66 2.81 -4.24
C VAL A 52 9.75 1.32 -3.99
N LYS A 53 8.87 0.78 -3.15
CA LYS A 53 8.73 -0.65 -2.90
C LYS A 53 7.30 -1.09 -3.20
N ALA A 54 7.16 -2.29 -3.74
CA ALA A 54 5.85 -2.84 -4.11
C ALA A 54 5.81 -4.35 -3.87
N VAL A 55 4.61 -4.84 -3.66
CA VAL A 55 4.26 -6.27 -3.70
C VAL A 55 3.27 -6.50 -4.83
N TRP A 56 3.15 -7.74 -5.31
CA TRP A 56 2.09 -8.08 -6.25
C TRP A 56 0.76 -8.36 -5.53
N GLY A 57 -0.36 -8.20 -6.23
CA GLY A 57 -1.70 -8.54 -5.79
C GLY A 57 -2.36 -9.63 -6.65
N ASN A 58 -3.58 -10.00 -6.30
CA ASN A 58 -4.28 -11.12 -6.95
C ASN A 58 -4.71 -10.82 -8.40
N MET A 59 -4.86 -9.55 -8.79
CA MET A 59 -5.16 -9.16 -10.15
C MET A 59 -3.93 -8.98 -11.03
N ASP A 60 -2.73 -8.91 -10.43
CA ASP A 60 -1.50 -8.72 -11.18
C ASP A 60 -1.19 -9.93 -12.08
N PRO A 61 -0.82 -9.70 -13.36
CA PRO A 61 -0.41 -10.75 -14.26
C PRO A 61 0.90 -11.42 -13.82
N ILE A 62 1.15 -12.62 -14.37
CA ILE A 62 2.30 -13.46 -14.00
C ILE A 62 3.65 -12.76 -14.20
N GLU A 63 3.75 -11.85 -15.17
CA GLU A 63 4.95 -11.07 -15.46
C GLU A 63 5.31 -10.13 -14.31
N ILE A 64 4.31 -9.52 -13.66
CA ILE A 64 4.48 -8.68 -12.46
C ILE A 64 4.84 -9.56 -11.26
N ARG A 65 4.11 -10.67 -11.05
CA ARG A 65 4.35 -11.58 -9.92
C ARG A 65 5.75 -12.20 -9.94
N LYS A 66 6.37 -12.36 -11.11
CA LYS A 66 7.76 -12.81 -11.23
C LYS A 66 8.79 -11.76 -10.82
N GLN A 67 8.43 -10.48 -10.84
CA GLN A 67 9.34 -9.37 -10.56
C GLN A 67 9.15 -8.78 -9.16
N LEU A 68 7.97 -8.92 -8.59
CA LEU A 68 7.65 -8.40 -7.27
C LEU A 68 7.44 -9.55 -6.27
N PRO A 69 7.80 -9.38 -5.01
CA PRO A 69 7.48 -10.35 -3.97
C PRO A 69 6.01 -10.29 -3.57
N GLU A 70 5.53 -11.35 -2.93
CA GLU A 70 4.19 -11.42 -2.33
C GLU A 70 4.09 -10.60 -1.05
N LYS A 71 5.17 -10.60 -0.27
CA LYS A 71 5.29 -9.81 0.96
C LYS A 71 6.70 -9.22 1.11
N GLN A 72 6.79 -8.12 1.83
CA GLN A 72 8.07 -7.53 2.26
C GLN A 72 7.99 -7.13 3.73
N VAL A 73 9.15 -7.16 4.42
CA VAL A 73 9.33 -6.49 5.70
C VAL A 73 10.36 -5.38 5.50
N ILE A 74 9.96 -4.15 5.82
CA ILE A 74 10.74 -2.93 5.60
C ILE A 74 11.05 -2.32 6.96
N THR A 75 12.33 -2.04 7.25
CA THR A 75 12.72 -1.40 8.50
C THR A 75 12.88 0.10 8.29
N VAL A 76 12.24 0.89 9.15
CA VAL A 76 12.29 2.36 9.15
C VAL A 76 12.55 2.84 10.56
N GLY A 77 13.80 3.22 10.85
CA GLY A 77 14.25 3.49 12.23
C GLY A 77 14.07 2.26 13.11
N GLU A 78 13.30 2.39 14.17
CA GLU A 78 12.99 1.30 15.10
C GLU A 78 11.78 0.46 14.66
N TYR A 79 11.02 0.93 13.69
CA TYR A 79 9.76 0.30 13.27
C TYR A 79 9.94 -0.67 12.11
N ARG A 80 9.16 -1.73 12.13
CA ARG A 80 9.10 -2.75 11.10
C ARG A 80 7.74 -2.72 10.41
N ILE A 81 7.74 -2.53 9.11
CA ILE A 81 6.55 -2.44 8.27
C ILE A 81 6.42 -3.73 7.48
N GLY A 82 5.34 -4.47 7.69
CA GLY A 82 4.92 -5.55 6.80
C GLY A 82 4.12 -4.97 5.64
N LEU A 83 4.48 -5.32 4.42
CA LEU A 83 3.78 -4.94 3.19
C LEU A 83 3.32 -6.20 2.47
N THR A 84 2.03 -6.32 2.19
CA THR A 84 1.40 -7.40 1.41
C THR A 84 0.15 -6.87 0.72
N HIS A 85 -0.38 -7.58 -0.25
CA HIS A 85 -1.68 -7.22 -0.81
C HIS A 85 -2.84 -7.78 0.03
N GLY A 86 -2.69 -9.00 0.50
CA GLY A 86 -3.77 -9.75 1.11
C GLY A 86 -4.59 -10.52 0.07
N SER A 87 -5.63 -11.20 0.52
CA SER A 87 -6.53 -11.99 -0.33
C SER A 87 -7.80 -12.39 0.42
N GLY A 88 -8.77 -12.95 -0.29
CA GLY A 88 -9.98 -13.52 0.32
C GLY A 88 -11.08 -12.50 0.64
N ALA A 89 -12.01 -12.88 1.51
CA ALA A 89 -13.13 -12.02 1.83
C ALA A 89 -12.70 -10.82 2.71
N PRO A 90 -13.13 -9.59 2.41
CA PRO A 90 -12.77 -8.40 3.17
C PRO A 90 -13.00 -8.48 4.67
N ALA A 91 -14.04 -9.22 5.10
CA ALA A 91 -14.37 -9.39 6.52
C ALA A 91 -13.28 -10.11 7.34
N PHE A 92 -12.44 -10.93 6.70
CA PHE A 92 -11.38 -11.70 7.34
C PHE A 92 -9.96 -11.22 6.99
N LEU A 93 -9.87 -10.08 6.30
CA LEU A 93 -8.62 -9.62 5.73
C LEU A 93 -7.58 -9.26 6.80
N ILE A 94 -8.01 -8.64 7.91
CA ILE A 94 -7.12 -8.29 9.02
C ILE A 94 -6.52 -9.54 9.67
N GLU A 95 -7.32 -10.56 9.93
CA GLU A 95 -6.85 -11.83 10.50
C GLU A 95 -5.85 -12.51 9.55
N LEU A 96 -6.15 -12.49 8.27
CA LEU A 96 -5.31 -13.11 7.24
C LEU A 96 -3.95 -12.39 7.12
N VAL A 97 -3.92 -11.05 7.03
CA VAL A 97 -2.65 -10.33 6.96
C VAL A 97 -1.87 -10.40 8.26
N THR A 98 -2.55 -10.55 9.41
CA THR A 98 -1.88 -10.81 10.69
C THR A 98 -1.16 -12.16 10.65
N ASP A 99 -1.80 -13.20 10.12
CA ASP A 99 -1.19 -14.54 10.02
C ASP A 99 0.02 -14.55 9.07
N ILE A 100 -0.04 -13.79 7.97
CA ILE A 100 1.09 -13.62 7.04
C ILE A 100 2.35 -13.09 7.75
N PHE A 101 2.20 -12.19 8.72
CA PHE A 101 3.33 -11.54 9.42
C PHE A 101 3.54 -12.03 10.87
N LYS A 102 2.88 -13.09 11.30
CA LYS A 102 2.93 -13.58 12.70
C LYS A 102 4.34 -13.85 13.25
N SER A 103 5.29 -14.17 12.36
CA SER A 103 6.69 -14.47 12.73
C SER A 103 7.65 -13.31 12.47
N ASP A 104 7.15 -12.16 11.96
CA ASP A 104 8.00 -11.08 11.46
C ASP A 104 8.16 -9.92 12.47
N ASN A 105 7.44 -9.92 13.60
CA ASN A 105 7.47 -8.86 14.62
C ASN A 105 7.32 -7.46 14.00
N VAL A 106 6.22 -7.22 13.28
CA VAL A 106 5.93 -5.95 12.62
C VAL A 106 5.12 -5.01 13.51
N ASP A 107 5.36 -3.71 13.39
CA ASP A 107 4.62 -2.64 14.08
C ASP A 107 3.49 -2.09 13.23
N ILE A 108 3.63 -2.17 11.91
CA ILE A 108 2.65 -1.72 10.92
C ILE A 108 2.45 -2.85 9.91
N ILE A 109 1.20 -3.15 9.58
CA ILE A 109 0.86 -3.99 8.43
C ILE A 109 0.13 -3.12 7.41
N ILE A 110 0.75 -2.95 6.24
CA ILE A 110 0.19 -2.25 5.09
C ILE A 110 -0.33 -3.30 4.10
N PHE A 111 -1.57 -3.12 3.66
CA PHE A 111 -2.23 -4.05 2.74
C PHE A 111 -3.23 -3.35 1.82
N GLY A 112 -3.69 -4.03 0.77
CA GLY A 112 -4.66 -3.56 -0.21
C GLY A 112 -5.93 -4.40 -0.23
N HIS A 113 -6.36 -4.83 -1.43
CA HIS A 113 -7.39 -5.82 -1.74
C HIS A 113 -8.84 -5.42 -1.41
N ALA A 114 -9.08 -4.82 -0.24
CA ALA A 114 -10.44 -4.46 0.18
C ALA A 114 -11.04 -3.27 -0.57
N HIS A 115 -10.23 -2.48 -1.29
CA HIS A 115 -10.55 -1.24 -1.99
C HIS A 115 -11.09 -0.11 -1.09
N TYR A 116 -11.53 -0.37 0.13
CA TYR A 116 -11.89 0.67 1.09
C TYR A 116 -10.79 0.89 2.13
N PRO A 117 -10.60 2.12 2.60
CA PRO A 117 -9.49 2.44 3.49
C PRO A 117 -9.72 1.91 4.90
N ILE A 118 -8.62 1.43 5.52
CA ILE A 118 -8.55 1.01 6.92
C ILE A 118 -7.37 1.73 7.57
N ASN A 119 -7.60 2.33 8.73
CA ASN A 119 -6.56 2.92 9.57
C ASN A 119 -6.92 2.62 11.02
N GLU A 120 -6.50 1.47 11.50
CA GLU A 120 -6.94 0.90 12.77
C GLU A 120 -5.75 0.32 13.55
N LYS A 121 -5.66 0.62 14.84
CA LYS A 121 -4.68 0.01 15.73
C LYS A 121 -5.34 -1.10 16.54
N ARG A 122 -4.78 -2.33 16.44
CA ARG A 122 -5.16 -3.47 17.27
C ARG A 122 -3.93 -3.93 18.06
N GLY A 123 -4.03 -3.87 19.38
CA GLY A 123 -2.86 -4.12 20.24
C GLY A 123 -1.73 -3.15 19.92
N ASN A 124 -0.56 -3.68 19.58
CA ASN A 124 0.61 -2.88 19.22
C ASN A 124 0.78 -2.67 17.71
N ILE A 125 -0.05 -3.30 16.87
CA ILE A 125 0.07 -3.26 15.42
C ILE A 125 -0.92 -2.22 14.84
N LEU A 126 -0.40 -1.37 13.94
CA LEU A 126 -1.20 -0.50 13.08
C LEU A 126 -1.54 -1.25 11.78
N TYR A 127 -2.82 -1.46 11.51
CA TYR A 127 -3.36 -1.99 10.26
C TYR A 127 -3.73 -0.83 9.35
N PHE A 128 -3.13 -0.81 8.16
CA PHE A 128 -3.29 0.31 7.25
C PHE A 128 -3.55 -0.16 5.81
N ASN A 129 -4.75 0.12 5.32
CA ASN A 129 -5.12 -0.02 3.91
C ASN A 129 -5.40 1.37 3.36
N PRO A 130 -4.71 1.83 2.30
CA PRO A 130 -4.90 3.17 1.76
C PRO A 130 -6.24 3.33 1.03
N GLY A 131 -6.97 2.24 0.78
CA GLY A 131 -8.07 2.19 -0.18
C GLY A 131 -7.55 2.04 -1.62
N SER A 132 -8.45 2.08 -2.59
CA SER A 132 -8.08 2.06 -4.00
C SER A 132 -7.88 3.47 -4.55
N LEU A 133 -6.86 3.63 -5.38
CA LEU A 133 -6.59 4.88 -6.08
C LEU A 133 -7.59 5.15 -7.21
N THR A 134 -8.19 4.11 -7.79
CA THR A 134 -8.94 4.19 -9.05
C THR A 134 -10.31 3.56 -9.03
N ASP A 135 -10.59 2.63 -8.12
CA ASP A 135 -11.85 1.92 -8.07
C ASP A 135 -12.99 2.83 -7.58
N LYS A 136 -14.09 2.81 -8.32
CA LYS A 136 -15.34 3.54 -8.00
C LYS A 136 -16.52 2.61 -7.71
N ALA A 137 -16.34 1.30 -7.87
CA ALA A 137 -17.41 0.34 -7.73
C ALA A 137 -17.52 -0.23 -6.31
N PHE A 138 -16.38 -0.51 -5.69
CA PHE A 138 -16.28 -1.17 -4.37
C PHE A 138 -15.76 -0.25 -3.27
N SER A 139 -15.38 0.99 -3.61
CA SER A 139 -14.97 2.00 -2.64
C SER A 139 -15.94 3.18 -2.62
N PRO A 140 -16.26 3.74 -1.45
CA PRO A 140 -17.10 4.94 -1.36
C PRO A 140 -16.40 6.18 -1.93
N PHE A 141 -15.09 6.16 -2.07
CA PHE A 141 -14.25 7.20 -2.65
C PHE A 141 -12.86 6.66 -2.95
N ASN A 142 -12.18 7.27 -3.92
CA ASN A 142 -10.78 6.97 -4.17
C ASN A 142 -9.90 7.61 -3.08
N SER A 143 -8.80 6.94 -2.75
CA SER A 143 -7.92 7.40 -1.68
C SER A 143 -6.48 6.87 -1.82
N TYR A 144 -5.58 7.52 -1.10
CA TYR A 144 -4.24 7.06 -0.82
C TYR A 144 -3.90 7.33 0.65
N GLY A 145 -2.80 6.78 1.12
CA GLY A 145 -2.36 6.93 2.50
C GLY A 145 -1.10 7.77 2.66
N ILE A 146 -0.95 8.40 3.81
CA ILE A 146 0.32 9.00 4.25
C ILE A 146 0.61 8.48 5.65
N ILE A 147 1.83 7.95 5.84
CA ILE A 147 2.34 7.54 7.15
C ILE A 147 3.59 8.39 7.45
N GLU A 148 3.58 9.03 8.60
CA GLU A 148 4.72 9.79 9.12
C GLU A 148 5.31 9.05 10.32
N ILE A 149 6.59 8.70 10.23
CA ILE A 149 7.34 8.01 11.26
C ILE A 149 8.42 8.95 11.79
N ASN A 150 8.22 9.41 13.02
CA ASN A 150 9.18 10.20 13.80
C ASN A 150 9.34 9.50 15.15
N GLU A 151 9.13 10.20 16.27
CA GLU A 151 9.04 9.61 17.61
C GLU A 151 7.77 8.75 17.78
N GLN A 152 6.79 8.96 16.94
CA GLN A 152 5.52 8.24 16.89
C GLN A 152 5.10 7.99 15.45
N ILE A 153 4.27 6.96 15.25
CA ILE A 153 3.61 6.67 13.97
C ILE A 153 2.33 7.50 13.89
N LYS A 154 2.22 8.32 12.84
CA LYS A 154 0.99 9.02 12.47
C LYS A 154 0.57 8.59 11.08
N ALA A 155 -0.63 8.05 10.94
CA ALA A 155 -1.16 7.59 9.67
C ALA A 155 -2.50 8.27 9.35
N ARG A 156 -2.71 8.62 8.09
CA ARG A 156 -3.96 9.23 7.64
C ARG A 156 -4.31 8.80 6.21
N ILE A 157 -5.60 8.74 5.96
CA ILE A 157 -6.17 8.51 4.63
C ILE A 157 -6.44 9.87 3.98
N VAL A 158 -6.08 10.00 2.72
CA VAL A 158 -6.35 11.19 1.90
C VAL A 158 -7.34 10.80 0.81
N LYS A 159 -8.51 11.41 0.84
CA LYS A 159 -9.54 11.26 -0.20
C LYS A 159 -9.16 12.05 -1.45
N ILE A 160 -9.55 11.51 -2.61
CA ILE A 160 -9.35 12.13 -3.92
C ILE A 160 -10.71 12.41 -4.57
#